data_8f153a63e3f356d70a097e5b60cd20c0
#
_entry.id   8f153a63e3f356d70a097e5b60cd20c0
#
_cell.length_a   1.000
_cell.length_b   1.000
_cell.length_c   1.000
_cell.angle_alpha   90.00
_cell.angle_beta   90.00
_cell.angle_gamma   90.00
#
_symmetry.space_group_name_H-M   'P 1'
#
loop_
_entity.id
_entity.type
_entity.pdbx_description
1 polymer ?
#
loop_
_entity_poly.entity_id
_entity_poly.type
_entity_poly.pdbx_seq_one_letter_code
_entity_poly.pdbx_strand_id
1 'polypeptide(L)'
;MPTLITRNGGSLSSVDYMRVVKKAISDGVIDGCSMTKSGAAINITAGHIVACGALVEIESASMNVSASGELVLKIDTTSETPAQLLTRASSTLTQQDLTNGGTVYELQLATYTVSSGNVSAISIKVPNSPTVYVQQAQPSSPSVGDLWFW
;
A
#
# COMPACT_ATOMS: atom_id res chain seq x y z
N MET A 1 -30.41 -2.46 -14.60
CA MET A 1 -31.26 -2.52 -13.40
C MET A 1 -30.42 -2.41 -12.15
N PRO A 2 -30.74 -1.55 -11.20
CA PRO A 2 -30.01 -1.46 -9.94
C PRO A 2 -30.12 -2.79 -9.15
N THR A 3 -29.01 -3.22 -8.57
CA THR A 3 -28.94 -4.44 -7.74
C THR A 3 -28.49 -4.06 -6.34
N LEU A 4 -29.22 -4.51 -5.32
CA LEU A 4 -28.80 -4.36 -3.93
C LEU A 4 -27.69 -5.37 -3.63
N ILE A 5 -26.45 -4.88 -3.43
CA ILE A 5 -25.29 -5.71 -3.13
C ILE A 5 -25.27 -6.11 -1.66
N THR A 6 -25.58 -5.16 -0.76
CA THR A 6 -25.65 -5.43 0.68
C THR A 6 -27.11 -5.67 1.11
N ARG A 7 -27.40 -6.86 1.56
CA ARG A 7 -28.73 -7.23 2.08
C ARG A 7 -28.60 -8.19 3.25
N ASN A 8 -29.65 -8.30 4.04
CA ASN A 8 -29.67 -9.24 5.15
C ASN A 8 -29.40 -10.67 4.65
N GLY A 9 -28.39 -11.34 5.22
CA GLY A 9 -27.92 -12.66 4.80
C GLY A 9 -27.11 -12.70 3.50
N GLY A 10 -26.83 -11.56 2.87
CA GLY A 10 -25.92 -11.44 1.74
C GLY A 10 -24.47 -11.25 2.19
N SER A 11 -23.52 -11.69 1.36
CA SER A 11 -22.08 -11.41 1.54
C SER A 11 -21.60 -10.45 0.47
N LEU A 12 -20.64 -9.58 0.84
CA LEU A 12 -19.91 -8.76 -0.11
C LEU A 12 -18.80 -9.58 -0.75
N SER A 13 -18.59 -9.40 -2.05
CA SER A 13 -17.37 -9.90 -2.70
C SER A 13 -16.14 -9.11 -2.25
N SER A 14 -14.95 -9.68 -2.45
CA SER A 14 -13.70 -8.96 -2.18
C SER A 14 -13.60 -7.66 -2.98
N VAL A 15 -14.08 -7.64 -4.22
CA VAL A 15 -14.10 -6.44 -5.07
C VAL A 15 -15.04 -5.38 -4.51
N ASP A 16 -16.17 -5.75 -3.92
CA ASP A 16 -17.09 -4.78 -3.30
C ASP A 16 -16.48 -4.18 -2.05
N TYR A 17 -15.78 -4.98 -1.23
CA TYR A 17 -14.99 -4.46 -0.11
C TYR A 17 -13.92 -3.46 -0.59
N MET A 18 -13.18 -3.80 -1.63
CA MET A 18 -12.16 -2.91 -2.21
C MET A 18 -12.76 -1.59 -2.68
N ARG A 19 -13.95 -1.60 -3.29
CA ARG A 19 -14.66 -0.38 -3.71
C ARG A 19 -14.96 0.53 -2.52
N VAL A 20 -15.45 -0.03 -1.41
CA VAL A 20 -15.75 0.72 -0.19
C VAL A 20 -14.46 1.28 0.42
N VAL A 21 -13.43 0.45 0.58
CA VAL A 21 -12.13 0.87 1.14
C VAL A 21 -11.49 1.95 0.28
N LYS A 22 -11.45 1.79 -1.05
CA LYS A 22 -10.91 2.77 -1.97
C LYS A 22 -11.60 4.14 -1.87
N LYS A 23 -12.91 4.14 -1.59
CA LYS A 23 -13.67 5.38 -1.41
C LYS A 23 -13.40 6.06 -0.07
N ALA A 24 -13.18 5.27 0.97
CA ALA A 24 -13.00 5.75 2.34
C ALA A 24 -11.55 6.06 2.69
N ILE A 25 -10.61 5.29 2.14
CA ILE A 25 -9.18 5.32 2.52
C ILE A 25 -8.32 5.44 1.26
N SER A 26 -7.46 6.46 1.22
CA SER A 26 -6.45 6.59 0.15
C SER A 26 -5.34 5.57 0.31
N ASP A 27 -4.61 5.32 -0.78
CA ASP A 27 -3.40 4.48 -0.77
C ASP A 27 -2.42 4.96 0.31
N GLY A 28 -1.86 4.03 1.05
CA GLY A 28 -0.90 4.35 2.09
C GLY A 28 -0.65 3.23 3.09
N VAL A 29 0.28 3.50 3.99
CA VAL A 29 0.63 2.60 5.09
C VAL A 29 -0.42 2.69 6.20
N ILE A 30 -0.96 1.53 6.59
CA ILE A 30 -1.88 1.41 7.73
C ILE A 30 -1.07 1.29 9.03
N ASP A 31 -0.10 0.38 9.04
CA ASP A 31 0.81 0.15 10.16
C ASP A 31 2.14 -0.44 9.69
N GLY A 32 3.15 -0.40 10.53
CA GLY A 32 4.47 -0.97 10.25
C GLY A 32 5.11 -0.42 8.98
N CYS A 33 5.67 -1.30 8.16
CA CYS A 33 6.27 -0.98 6.86
C CYS A 33 7.36 0.10 6.92
N SER A 34 8.08 0.18 8.02
CA SER A 34 9.23 1.10 8.16
C SER A 34 10.34 0.67 7.19
N MET A 35 10.82 1.61 6.40
CA MET A 35 11.85 1.36 5.40
C MET A 35 13.15 2.01 5.82
N THR A 36 14.23 1.24 5.83
CA THR A 36 15.58 1.66 6.20
C THR A 36 16.60 1.12 5.20
N LYS A 37 17.83 1.63 5.27
CA LYS A 37 18.94 1.16 4.45
C LYS A 37 20.03 0.53 5.32
N SER A 38 20.69 -0.50 4.81
CA SER A 38 21.85 -1.11 5.45
C SER A 38 22.78 -1.69 4.38
N GLY A 39 23.97 -1.09 4.23
CA GLY A 39 24.90 -1.48 3.16
C GLY A 39 24.27 -1.36 1.79
N ALA A 40 24.29 -2.41 1.00
CA ALA A 40 23.65 -2.48 -0.32
C ALA A 40 22.17 -2.89 -0.28
N ALA A 41 21.55 -2.93 0.90
CA ALA A 41 20.20 -3.41 1.07
C ALA A 41 19.22 -2.31 1.49
N ILE A 42 17.97 -2.47 1.05
CA ILE A 42 16.78 -1.79 1.56
C ILE A 42 16.02 -2.79 2.40
N ASN A 43 15.69 -2.40 3.62
CA ASN A 43 14.90 -3.22 4.55
C ASN A 43 13.52 -2.62 4.74
N ILE A 44 12.50 -3.46 4.79
CA ILE A 44 11.14 -3.09 5.15
C ILE A 44 10.68 -3.98 6.31
N THR A 45 10.05 -3.40 7.32
CA THR A 45 9.45 -4.16 8.41
C THR A 45 8.05 -4.64 8.04
N ALA A 46 7.57 -5.67 8.73
CA ALA A 46 6.20 -6.16 8.59
C ALA A 46 5.16 -5.06 8.86
N GLY A 47 4.03 -5.16 8.20
CA GLY A 47 2.93 -4.23 8.36
C GLY A 47 1.86 -4.39 7.29
N HIS A 48 1.03 -3.36 7.13
CA HIS A 48 -0.08 -3.38 6.18
C HIS A 48 -0.11 -2.10 5.35
N ILE A 49 -0.42 -2.27 4.07
CA ILE A 49 -0.58 -1.18 3.08
C ILE A 49 -1.94 -1.34 2.40
N VAL A 50 -2.64 -0.23 2.18
CA VAL A 50 -3.78 -0.17 1.27
C VAL A 50 -3.33 0.39 -0.07
N ALA A 51 -3.67 -0.29 -1.15
CA ALA A 51 -3.41 0.15 -2.51
C ALA A 51 -4.62 -0.15 -3.40
N CYS A 52 -5.19 0.87 -4.02
CA CYS A 52 -6.42 0.77 -4.81
C CYS A 52 -7.57 0.02 -4.09
N GLY A 53 -7.69 0.23 -2.78
CA GLY A 53 -8.67 -0.44 -1.92
C GLY A 53 -8.30 -1.85 -1.48
N ALA A 54 -7.23 -2.44 -2.01
CA ALA A 54 -6.74 -3.74 -1.57
C ALA A 54 -5.89 -3.59 -0.30
N LEU A 55 -6.20 -4.37 0.73
CA LEU A 55 -5.36 -4.49 1.91
C LEU A 55 -4.27 -5.54 1.64
N VAL A 56 -3.02 -5.14 1.77
CA VAL A 56 -1.84 -5.99 1.54
C VAL A 56 -1.07 -6.12 2.84
N GLU A 57 -0.85 -7.35 3.29
CA GLU A 57 0.08 -7.66 4.37
C GLU A 57 1.50 -7.72 3.80
N ILE A 58 2.42 -6.98 4.43
CA ILE A 58 3.84 -6.96 4.09
C ILE A 58 4.59 -7.77 5.14
N GLU A 59 5.33 -8.76 4.71
CA GLU A 59 6.30 -9.45 5.55
C GLU A 59 7.62 -8.66 5.59
N SER A 60 8.37 -8.79 6.68
CA SER A 60 9.70 -8.18 6.78
C SER A 60 10.61 -8.73 5.68
N ALA A 61 11.26 -7.84 4.95
CA ALA A 61 12.12 -8.21 3.83
C ALA A 61 13.38 -7.34 3.78
N SER A 62 14.45 -7.91 3.22
CA SER A 62 15.70 -7.23 2.90
C SER A 62 16.01 -7.47 1.42
N MET A 63 16.13 -6.40 0.66
CA MET A 63 16.32 -6.45 -0.78
C MET A 63 17.65 -5.82 -1.16
N ASN A 64 18.58 -6.61 -1.70
CA ASN A 64 19.85 -6.11 -2.22
C ASN A 64 19.64 -5.37 -3.54
N VAL A 65 20.27 -4.22 -3.68
CA VAL A 65 20.22 -3.37 -4.86
C VAL A 65 21.63 -3.00 -5.31
N SER A 66 21.84 -2.92 -6.62
CA SER A 66 23.14 -2.59 -7.23
C SER A 66 23.13 -1.24 -7.96
N ALA A 67 21.98 -0.67 -8.22
CA ALA A 67 21.78 0.60 -8.91
C ALA A 67 20.64 1.38 -8.27
N SER A 68 20.66 2.70 -8.41
CA SER A 68 19.60 3.59 -7.96
C SER A 68 18.26 3.27 -8.63
N GLY A 69 17.16 3.46 -7.93
CA GLY A 69 15.84 3.11 -8.45
C GLY A 69 14.70 3.38 -7.48
N GLU A 70 13.69 2.55 -7.60
CA GLU A 70 12.47 2.62 -6.80
C GLU A 70 12.09 1.26 -6.19
N LEU A 71 11.48 1.33 -5.02
CA LEU A 71 10.78 0.21 -4.37
C LEU A 71 9.29 0.36 -4.65
N VAL A 72 8.69 -0.65 -5.24
CA VAL A 72 7.29 -0.66 -5.66
C VAL A 72 6.57 -1.86 -5.07
N LEU A 73 5.37 -1.63 -4.53
CA LEU A 73 4.40 -2.68 -4.28
C LEU A 73 3.60 -2.89 -5.57
N LYS A 74 3.70 -4.07 -6.16
CA LYS A 74 2.90 -4.48 -7.33
C LYS A 74 1.80 -5.43 -6.90
N ILE A 75 0.58 -5.11 -7.27
CA ILE A 75 -0.58 -6.00 -7.18
C ILE A 75 -0.92 -6.46 -8.60
N ASP A 76 -1.01 -7.76 -8.80
CA ASP A 76 -1.43 -8.38 -10.05
C ASP A 76 -2.42 -9.51 -9.73
N THR A 77 -3.69 -9.24 -9.92
CA THR A 77 -4.78 -10.16 -9.55
C THR A 77 -4.85 -11.41 -10.43
N THR A 78 -4.04 -11.45 -11.49
CA THR A 78 -3.94 -12.62 -12.38
C THR A 78 -2.75 -13.51 -12.07
N SER A 79 -1.86 -13.07 -11.19
CA SER A 79 -0.66 -13.80 -10.79
C SER A 79 -0.94 -14.79 -9.67
N GLU A 80 -0.20 -15.90 -9.63
CA GLU A 80 -0.20 -16.84 -8.49
C GLU A 80 0.34 -16.20 -7.21
N THR A 81 1.18 -15.16 -7.34
CA THR A 81 1.64 -14.32 -6.24
C THR A 81 1.12 -12.90 -6.47
N PRO A 82 -0.12 -12.61 -6.03
CA PRO A 82 -0.81 -11.39 -6.42
C PRO A 82 -0.23 -10.10 -5.83
N ALA A 83 0.58 -10.17 -4.78
CA ALA A 83 1.25 -9.01 -4.21
C ALA A 83 2.75 -9.26 -4.13
N GLN A 84 3.55 -8.33 -4.63
CA GLN A 84 5.01 -8.44 -4.68
C GLN A 84 5.68 -7.11 -4.37
N LEU A 85 6.81 -7.16 -3.65
CA LEU A 85 7.74 -6.05 -3.54
C LEU A 85 8.80 -6.16 -4.64
N LEU A 86 8.98 -5.08 -5.40
CA LEU A 86 9.93 -5.02 -6.52
C LEU A 86 10.89 -3.85 -6.32
N THR A 87 12.17 -4.10 -6.57
CA THR A 87 13.18 -3.05 -6.76
C THR A 87 13.54 -2.97 -8.23
N ARG A 88 13.50 -1.78 -8.82
CA ARG A 88 13.77 -1.57 -10.24
C ARG A 88 14.25 -0.15 -10.51
N ALA A 89 14.78 0.10 -11.72
CA ALA A 89 14.97 1.45 -12.19
C ALA A 89 13.63 2.19 -12.24
N SER A 90 13.63 3.49 -11.90
CA SER A 90 12.40 4.28 -11.90
C SER A 90 11.72 4.26 -13.26
N SER A 91 10.42 4.00 -13.26
CA SER A 91 9.60 3.90 -14.46
C SER A 91 8.18 4.41 -14.19
N THR A 92 7.38 4.53 -15.26
CA THR A 92 5.96 4.86 -15.13
C THR A 92 5.24 3.73 -14.42
N LEU A 93 4.45 4.07 -13.40
CA LEU A 93 3.64 3.10 -12.65
C LEU A 93 2.43 2.65 -13.48
N THR A 94 2.12 1.38 -13.42
CA THR A 94 0.87 0.84 -13.94
C THR A 94 -0.20 0.94 -12.86
N GLN A 95 -1.22 1.76 -13.06
CA GLN A 95 -2.26 2.03 -12.07
C GLN A 95 -3.65 1.81 -12.65
N GLN A 96 -3.99 0.56 -12.92
CA GLN A 96 -5.33 0.18 -13.35
C GLN A 96 -6.29 0.15 -12.16
N ASP A 97 -7.55 0.48 -12.40
CA ASP A 97 -8.57 0.41 -11.35
C ASP A 97 -8.98 -1.04 -11.07
N LEU A 98 -8.43 -1.63 -10.02
CA LEU A 98 -8.72 -3.01 -9.61
C LEU A 98 -10.20 -3.22 -9.24
N THR A 99 -10.93 -2.14 -8.95
CA THR A 99 -12.36 -2.22 -8.61
C THR A 99 -13.27 -2.14 -9.83
N ASN A 100 -12.70 -1.92 -11.01
CA ASN A 100 -13.45 -1.73 -12.26
C ASN A 100 -12.79 -2.46 -13.45
N GLY A 101 -12.42 -3.72 -13.25
CA GLY A 101 -11.89 -4.60 -14.29
C GLY A 101 -10.39 -4.49 -14.56
N GLY A 102 -9.67 -3.61 -13.86
CA GLY A 102 -8.20 -3.58 -13.89
C GLY A 102 -7.61 -4.79 -13.16
N THR A 103 -6.42 -5.20 -13.57
CA THR A 103 -5.74 -6.38 -13.00
C THR A 103 -4.41 -6.04 -12.36
N VAL A 104 -3.78 -4.93 -12.74
CA VAL A 104 -2.45 -4.53 -12.24
C VAL A 104 -2.50 -3.14 -11.62
N TYR A 105 -2.00 -3.03 -10.39
CA TYR A 105 -1.81 -1.75 -9.71
C TYR A 105 -0.45 -1.69 -9.03
N GLU A 106 0.30 -0.62 -9.27
CA GLU A 106 1.61 -0.39 -8.69
C GLU A 106 1.58 0.85 -7.79
N LEU A 107 2.13 0.72 -6.59
CA LEU A 107 2.29 1.81 -5.63
C LEU A 107 3.78 2.00 -5.34
N GLN A 108 4.30 3.19 -5.62
CA GLN A 108 5.68 3.53 -5.27
C GLN A 108 5.80 3.73 -3.76
N LEU A 109 6.62 2.90 -3.11
CA LEU A 109 6.85 2.99 -1.67
C LEU A 109 8.00 3.94 -1.33
N ALA A 110 9.08 3.87 -2.09
CA ALA A 110 10.26 4.69 -1.89
C ALA A 110 11.08 4.83 -3.18
N THR A 111 11.91 5.85 -3.24
CA THR A 111 13.03 5.93 -4.17
C THR A 111 14.34 5.82 -3.40
N TYR A 112 15.39 5.32 -4.03
CA TYR A 112 16.68 5.17 -3.40
C TYR A 112 17.82 5.46 -4.38
N THR A 113 18.94 5.89 -3.81
CA THR A 113 20.18 6.11 -4.56
C THR A 113 21.25 5.15 -4.07
N VAL A 114 22.05 4.64 -5.01
CA VAL A 114 23.22 3.80 -4.75
C VAL A 114 24.46 4.55 -5.15
N SER A 115 25.45 4.57 -4.24
CA SER A 115 26.78 5.16 -4.45
C SER A 115 27.83 4.25 -3.85
N SER A 116 28.88 3.98 -4.61
CA SER A 116 29.98 3.11 -4.18
C SER A 116 29.50 1.73 -3.68
N GLY A 117 28.49 1.16 -4.34
CA GLY A 117 27.95 -0.16 -4.01
C GLY A 117 27.03 -0.21 -2.79
N ASN A 118 26.71 0.93 -2.18
CA ASN A 118 25.84 1.00 -1.01
C ASN A 118 24.64 1.94 -1.28
N VAL A 119 23.53 1.68 -0.59
CA VAL A 119 22.37 2.60 -0.59
C VAL A 119 22.77 3.86 0.19
N SER A 120 22.98 4.96 -0.50
CA SER A 120 23.38 6.23 0.09
C SER A 120 22.21 7.01 0.67
N ALA A 121 21.05 6.94 0.04
CA ALA A 121 19.83 7.61 0.49
C ALA A 121 18.58 6.79 0.15
N ILE A 122 17.55 6.96 0.98
CA ILE A 122 16.20 6.44 0.73
C ILE A 122 15.20 7.57 1.00
N SER A 123 14.24 7.75 0.10
CA SER A 123 13.17 8.74 0.22
C SER A 123 11.82 8.02 0.17
N ILE A 124 11.09 8.07 1.27
CA ILE A 124 9.77 7.46 1.39
C ILE A 124 8.77 8.25 0.56
N LYS A 125 8.00 7.57 -0.28
CA LYS A 125 7.00 8.15 -1.17
C LYS A 125 5.57 7.79 -0.79
N VAL A 126 5.36 6.62 -0.19
CA VAL A 126 4.04 6.20 0.26
C VAL A 126 3.63 7.01 1.50
N PRO A 127 2.44 7.62 1.52
CA PRO A 127 1.92 8.30 2.70
C PRO A 127 1.44 7.30 3.75
N ASN A 128 1.24 7.75 4.98
CA ASN A 128 0.41 7.03 5.93
C ASN A 128 -1.06 7.20 5.56
N SER A 129 -1.84 6.12 5.62
CA SER A 129 -3.28 6.20 5.46
C SER A 129 -3.92 6.93 6.65
N PRO A 130 -5.01 7.68 6.43
CA PRO A 130 -5.77 8.28 7.52
C PRO A 130 -6.24 7.22 8.50
N THR A 131 -6.16 7.52 9.80
CA THR A 131 -6.69 6.65 10.84
C THR A 131 -8.19 6.87 10.98
N VAL A 132 -8.95 5.78 11.07
CA VAL A 132 -10.40 5.81 11.36
C VAL A 132 -10.63 5.47 12.82
N TYR A 133 -11.21 6.40 13.55
CA TYR A 133 -11.56 6.20 14.97
C TYR A 133 -13.05 5.91 15.11
N VAL A 134 -13.39 4.81 15.78
CA VAL A 134 -14.76 4.47 16.16
C VAL A 134 -14.80 4.38 17.69
N GLN A 135 -15.12 5.49 18.34
CA GLN A 135 -15.13 5.58 19.80
C GLN A 135 -16.09 6.68 20.30
N GLN A 136 -16.48 6.59 21.56
CA GLN A 136 -17.45 7.54 22.14
C GLN A 136 -16.87 8.93 22.45
N ALA A 137 -15.57 9.10 22.45
CA ALA A 137 -14.92 10.37 22.75
C ALA A 137 -13.88 10.71 21.66
N GLN A 138 -13.59 11.98 21.53
CA GLN A 138 -12.55 12.44 20.62
C GLN A 138 -11.21 11.75 20.94
N PRO A 139 -10.45 11.28 19.91
CA PRO A 139 -9.10 10.81 20.12
C PRO A 139 -8.20 11.85 20.78
N SER A 140 -7.30 11.42 21.65
CA SER A 140 -6.39 12.33 22.36
C SER A 140 -5.31 12.95 21.46
N SER A 141 -5.00 12.31 20.33
CA SER A 141 -3.95 12.76 19.42
C SER A 141 -4.34 12.51 17.95
N PRO A 142 -5.40 13.17 17.47
CA PRO A 142 -5.81 13.02 16.07
C PRO A 142 -4.84 13.73 15.15
N SER A 143 -4.65 13.16 13.94
CA SER A 143 -3.91 13.78 12.85
C SER A 143 -4.86 14.44 11.86
N VAL A 144 -4.36 15.39 11.09
CA VAL A 144 -5.14 16.01 10.01
C VAL A 144 -5.51 14.95 8.97
N GLY A 145 -6.80 14.82 8.69
CA GLY A 145 -7.34 13.83 7.75
C GLY A 145 -7.89 12.56 8.42
N ASP A 146 -7.69 12.38 9.72
CA ASP A 146 -8.31 11.27 10.44
C ASP A 146 -9.85 11.39 10.44
N LEU A 147 -10.51 10.23 10.34
CA LEU A 147 -11.96 10.13 10.44
C LEU A 147 -12.35 9.60 11.81
N TRP A 148 -13.40 10.16 12.36
CA TRP A 148 -13.86 9.82 13.71
C TRP A 148 -15.39 9.75 13.72
N PHE A 149 -15.89 8.64 14.28
CA PHE A 149 -17.32 8.35 14.42
C PHE A 149 -17.66 8.12 15.89
N TRP A 150 -18.80 8.63 16.34
CA TRP A 150 -19.36 8.47 17.68
C TRP A 150 -20.85 8.12 17.65
#